data_7819cd41871806e9a85ccb23a8f221f7
#
_entry.id   7819cd41871806e9a85ccb23a8f221f7
#
_cell.length_a   1.000
_cell.length_b   1.000
_cell.length_c   1.000
_cell.angle_alpha   90.00
_cell.angle_beta   90.00
_cell.angle_gamma   90.00
#
_symmetry.space_group_name_H-M   'P 1'
#
loop_
_entity.id
_entity.type
_entity.pdbx_description
1 polymer ?
#
loop_
_entity_poly.entity_id
_entity_poly.type
_entity_poly.pdbx_seq_one_letter_code
_entity_poly.pdbx_strand_id
1 'polypeptide(L)'
;MINTYDPNTDSYQLDNTLEARYAYLEKAEMRNTDWFNILFNQNIVQTHSVSISTGSEKARMYASLSLYNDPGWTKASSVNRYTANMNASFNLSDKLSALILGSGSYRKQVAPGTLSQQLDVVNGQVKRDFDINPYSYALNTSRTLQCTDENGKEVYYTRNYADFNILHELDNNYIDLNVADLKFQGELKWRPVKGLELSGLAAIKYST
;
A
#
# COMPACT_ATOMS: atom_id res chain seq x y z
N MET A 1 -2.62 -11.01 -28.50
CA MET A 1 -3.11 -11.54 -29.80
C MET A 1 -4.63 -11.46 -29.79
N ILE A 2 -5.24 -10.96 -30.84
CA ILE A 2 -6.69 -10.66 -30.88
C ILE A 2 -7.51 -11.93 -31.14
N ASN A 3 -6.87 -12.99 -31.60
CA ASN A 3 -7.54 -14.19 -32.04
C ASN A 3 -7.05 -15.40 -31.24
N THR A 4 -7.92 -15.92 -30.38
CA THR A 4 -7.63 -17.08 -29.55
C THR A 4 -8.14 -18.34 -30.24
N TYR A 5 -7.32 -19.36 -30.34
CA TYR A 5 -7.69 -20.68 -30.83
C TYR A 5 -8.41 -21.46 -29.73
N ASP A 6 -9.57 -22.01 -30.05
CA ASP A 6 -10.32 -22.92 -29.18
C ASP A 6 -10.09 -24.37 -29.64
N PRO A 7 -9.35 -25.16 -28.83
CA PRO A 7 -9.06 -26.55 -29.21
C PRO A 7 -10.28 -27.48 -29.15
N ASN A 8 -11.37 -27.09 -28.48
CA ASN A 8 -12.59 -27.91 -28.44
C ASN A 8 -13.42 -27.80 -29.70
N THR A 9 -13.37 -26.64 -30.38
CA THR A 9 -14.10 -26.39 -31.61
C THR A 9 -13.22 -26.45 -32.86
N ASP A 10 -11.90 -26.64 -32.67
CA ASP A 10 -10.87 -26.60 -33.73
C ASP A 10 -10.96 -25.33 -34.58
N SER A 11 -11.26 -24.21 -33.92
CA SER A 11 -11.51 -22.95 -34.61
C SER A 11 -10.91 -21.76 -33.88
N TYR A 12 -10.76 -20.68 -34.59
CA TYR A 12 -10.42 -19.38 -33.99
C TYR A 12 -11.69 -18.60 -33.69
N GLN A 13 -11.66 -17.80 -32.62
CA GLN A 13 -12.77 -16.91 -32.26
C GLN A 13 -13.13 -15.90 -33.34
N LEU A 14 -12.18 -15.54 -34.19
CA LEU A 14 -12.35 -14.66 -35.32
C LEU A 14 -11.96 -15.41 -36.58
N ASP A 15 -12.89 -15.57 -37.49
CA ASP A 15 -12.63 -16.17 -38.80
C ASP A 15 -11.57 -15.36 -39.56
N ASN A 16 -10.69 -16.08 -40.27
CA ASN A 16 -9.62 -15.44 -41.04
C ASN A 16 -10.13 -14.98 -42.44
N THR A 17 -11.24 -14.26 -42.42
CA THR A 17 -11.81 -13.59 -43.61
C THR A 17 -11.66 -12.09 -43.55
N LEU A 18 -11.70 -11.40 -44.65
CA LEU A 18 -11.63 -9.94 -44.69
C LEU A 18 -12.83 -9.33 -43.98
N GLU A 19 -14.01 -9.87 -44.20
CA GLU A 19 -15.27 -9.41 -43.61
C GLU A 19 -15.24 -9.50 -42.10
N ALA A 20 -14.81 -10.63 -41.53
CA ALA A 20 -14.70 -10.82 -40.08
C ALA A 20 -13.68 -9.86 -39.44
N ARG A 21 -12.56 -9.63 -40.13
CA ARG A 21 -11.54 -8.66 -39.68
C ARG A 21 -12.07 -7.23 -39.69
N TYR A 22 -12.77 -6.81 -40.76
CA TYR A 22 -13.38 -5.49 -40.86
C TYR A 22 -14.43 -5.29 -39.76
N ALA A 23 -15.35 -6.24 -39.61
CA ALA A 23 -16.37 -6.19 -38.57
C ALA A 23 -15.76 -6.10 -37.12
N TYR A 24 -14.66 -6.81 -36.90
CA TYR A 24 -13.93 -6.69 -35.63
C TYR A 24 -13.29 -5.31 -35.46
N LEU A 25 -12.63 -4.80 -36.49
CA LEU A 25 -11.97 -3.47 -36.42
C LEU A 25 -13.00 -2.35 -36.23
N GLU A 26 -14.12 -2.40 -36.89
CA GLU A 26 -15.22 -1.45 -36.75
C GLU A 26 -15.71 -1.41 -35.26
N LYS A 27 -15.94 -2.59 -34.68
CA LYS A 27 -16.28 -2.68 -33.26
C LYS A 27 -15.15 -2.17 -32.34
N ALA A 28 -13.90 -2.44 -32.69
CA ALA A 28 -12.75 -2.00 -31.90
C ALA A 28 -12.55 -0.48 -31.96
N GLU A 29 -12.81 0.15 -33.11
CA GLU A 29 -12.74 1.61 -33.26
C GLU A 29 -13.77 2.34 -32.39
N MET A 30 -14.94 1.75 -32.16
CA MET A 30 -15.99 2.30 -31.33
C MET A 30 -15.69 2.17 -29.82
N ARG A 31 -14.70 1.38 -29.43
CA ARG A 31 -14.31 1.19 -28.04
C ARG A 31 -13.45 2.35 -27.57
N ASN A 32 -13.79 2.89 -26.41
CA ASN A 32 -13.03 3.95 -25.77
C ASN A 32 -12.88 3.64 -24.27
N THR A 33 -12.04 2.67 -23.97
CA THR A 33 -11.76 2.28 -22.57
C THR A 33 -10.98 3.38 -21.86
N ASP A 34 -11.59 3.95 -20.84
CA ASP A 34 -10.95 4.93 -19.98
C ASP A 34 -10.19 4.22 -18.86
N TRP A 35 -8.94 3.87 -19.12
CA TRP A 35 -8.07 3.17 -18.17
C TRP A 35 -7.83 3.95 -16.89
N PHE A 36 -7.81 5.30 -16.96
CA PHE A 36 -7.66 6.11 -15.76
C PHE A 36 -8.87 5.98 -14.85
N ASN A 37 -10.07 6.06 -15.38
CA ASN A 37 -11.28 5.90 -14.60
C ASN A 37 -11.43 4.47 -14.04
N ILE A 38 -10.91 3.47 -14.75
CA ILE A 38 -10.95 2.07 -14.31
C ILE A 38 -9.95 1.79 -13.19
N LEU A 39 -8.73 2.35 -13.28
CA LEU A 39 -7.60 1.98 -12.41
C LEU A 39 -7.36 2.95 -11.26
N PHE A 40 -7.95 4.13 -11.31
CA PHE A 40 -7.74 5.16 -10.29
C PHE A 40 -9.03 5.48 -9.55
N ASN A 41 -8.89 5.90 -8.32
CA ASN A 41 -9.98 6.31 -7.46
C ASN A 41 -9.85 7.81 -7.16
N GLN A 42 -10.99 8.46 -6.95
CA GLN A 42 -10.97 9.74 -6.24
C GLN A 42 -10.54 9.47 -4.81
N ASN A 43 -9.44 10.06 -4.38
CA ASN A 43 -8.86 9.82 -3.08
C ASN A 43 -9.00 11.04 -2.17
N ILE A 44 -9.50 10.79 -0.96
CA ILE A 44 -9.52 11.78 0.12
C ILE A 44 -8.68 11.23 1.27
N VAL A 45 -7.49 11.78 1.43
CA VAL A 45 -6.63 11.46 2.57
C VAL A 45 -7.16 12.15 3.81
N GLN A 46 -7.30 11.40 4.89
CA GLN A 46 -7.84 11.89 6.16
C GLN A 46 -6.81 11.69 7.27
N THR A 47 -6.67 12.73 8.09
CA THR A 47 -5.87 12.65 9.31
C THR A 47 -6.71 13.19 10.48
N HIS A 48 -6.89 12.36 11.48
CA HIS A 48 -7.57 12.72 12.70
C HIS A 48 -6.60 12.59 13.86
N SER A 49 -6.52 13.63 14.70
CA SER A 49 -5.67 13.58 15.89
C SER A 49 -6.38 14.20 17.09
N VAL A 50 -6.14 13.59 18.22
CA VAL A 50 -6.58 14.10 19.52
C VAL A 50 -5.39 14.11 20.45
N SER A 51 -5.29 15.15 21.24
CA SER A 51 -4.26 15.26 22.26
C SER A 51 -4.82 15.83 23.55
N ILE A 52 -4.22 15.40 24.66
CA ILE A 52 -4.51 15.90 25.98
C ILE A 52 -3.23 16.33 26.64
N SER A 53 -3.24 17.47 27.29
CA SER A 53 -2.16 17.96 28.12
C SER A 53 -2.70 18.31 29.49
N THR A 54 -2.07 17.79 30.51
CA THR A 54 -2.41 18.09 31.93
C THR A 54 -1.15 18.25 32.71
N GLY A 55 -1.23 18.99 33.80
CA GLY A 55 -0.07 19.17 34.62
C GLY A 55 -0.33 19.95 35.90
N SER A 56 0.60 19.75 36.81
CA SER A 56 0.77 20.48 38.07
C SER A 56 2.24 20.88 38.21
N GLU A 57 2.58 21.52 39.32
CA GLU A 57 3.98 21.84 39.64
C GLU A 57 4.86 20.58 39.76
N LYS A 58 4.25 19.45 40.17
CA LYS A 58 4.97 18.19 40.42
C LYS A 58 4.94 17.21 39.25
N ALA A 59 3.96 17.32 38.35
CA ALA A 59 3.81 16.40 37.24
C ALA A 59 3.22 17.07 36.00
N ARG A 60 3.72 16.75 34.86
CA ARG A 60 3.16 17.16 33.55
C ARG A 60 3.03 15.94 32.65
N MET A 61 1.92 15.82 31.96
CA MET A 61 1.67 14.73 31.06
C MET A 61 1.08 15.28 29.78
N TYR A 62 1.57 14.77 28.67
CA TYR A 62 1.02 14.95 27.32
C TYR A 62 0.77 13.58 26.71
N ALA A 63 -0.39 13.37 26.13
CA ALA A 63 -0.70 12.19 25.35
C ALA A 63 -1.37 12.61 24.04
N SER A 64 -1.07 11.90 22.95
CA SER A 64 -1.72 12.10 21.66
C SER A 64 -1.97 10.78 20.94
N LEU A 65 -3.09 10.73 20.22
CA LEU A 65 -3.43 9.68 19.29
C LEU A 65 -3.68 10.30 17.93
N SER A 66 -3.18 9.66 16.87
CA SER A 66 -3.39 10.10 15.49
C SER A 66 -3.74 8.91 14.62
N LEU A 67 -4.75 9.12 13.77
CA LEU A 67 -5.21 8.19 12.75
C LEU A 67 -4.93 8.83 11.40
N TYR A 68 -4.26 8.11 10.53
CA TYR A 68 -4.04 8.49 9.15
C TYR A 68 -4.69 7.42 8.26
N ASN A 69 -5.56 7.84 7.37
CA ASN A 69 -6.22 6.98 6.40
C ASN A 69 -6.03 7.54 4.99
N ASP A 70 -5.40 6.75 4.15
CA ASP A 70 -5.22 7.01 2.73
C ASP A 70 -5.78 5.81 1.96
N PRO A 71 -6.96 5.91 1.36
CA PRO A 71 -7.54 4.82 0.57
C PRO A 71 -6.81 4.54 -0.75
N GLY A 72 -5.75 5.31 -1.03
CA GLY A 72 -4.96 5.16 -2.26
C GLY A 72 -5.63 5.77 -3.49
N TRP A 73 -4.83 6.33 -4.36
CA TRP A 73 -5.28 6.92 -5.64
C TRP A 73 -5.39 5.88 -6.76
N THR A 74 -4.77 4.70 -6.59
CA THR A 74 -4.92 3.55 -7.49
C THR A 74 -5.71 2.45 -6.80
N LYS A 75 -6.44 1.64 -7.57
CA LYS A 75 -7.06 0.41 -7.07
C LYS A 75 -5.98 -0.50 -6.48
N ALA A 76 -6.35 -1.30 -5.48
CA ALA A 76 -5.45 -2.18 -4.72
C ALA A 76 -4.29 -1.45 -4.01
N SER A 77 -4.43 -0.16 -3.68
CA SER A 77 -3.48 0.54 -2.82
C SER A 77 -4.18 1.22 -1.66
N SER A 78 -3.60 1.14 -0.47
CA SER A 78 -4.10 1.88 0.70
C SER A 78 -3.04 1.96 1.79
N VAL A 79 -3.11 2.99 2.63
CA VAL A 79 -2.27 3.15 3.82
C VAL A 79 -3.11 3.57 5.00
N ASN A 80 -3.07 2.77 6.06
CA ASN A 80 -3.64 3.11 7.36
C ASN A 80 -2.52 3.17 8.39
N ARG A 81 -2.44 4.27 9.15
CA ARG A 81 -1.44 4.42 10.20
C ARG A 81 -2.06 4.94 11.49
N TYR A 82 -1.76 4.27 12.57
CA TYR A 82 -2.15 4.61 13.92
C TYR A 82 -0.88 5.02 14.66
N THR A 83 -0.91 6.19 15.32
CA THR A 83 0.24 6.68 16.07
C THR A 83 -0.21 7.11 17.46
N ALA A 84 0.51 6.68 18.46
CA ALA A 84 0.32 7.09 19.85
C ALA A 84 1.61 7.66 20.42
N ASN A 85 1.52 8.78 21.13
CA ASN A 85 2.65 9.37 21.85
C ASN A 85 2.24 9.70 23.28
N MET A 86 3.17 9.51 24.20
CA MET A 86 3.02 9.87 25.60
C MET A 86 4.32 10.45 26.11
N ASN A 87 4.23 11.61 26.74
CA ASN A 87 5.34 12.25 27.44
C ASN A 87 4.87 12.57 28.85
N ALA A 88 5.58 12.09 29.84
CA ALA A 88 5.30 12.38 31.24
C ALA A 88 6.57 12.81 31.99
N SER A 89 6.52 13.93 32.66
CA SER A 89 7.60 14.42 33.49
C SER A 89 7.12 14.57 34.96
N PHE A 90 7.94 14.13 35.88
CA PHE A 90 7.64 14.11 37.30
C PHE A 90 8.75 14.77 38.06
N ASN A 91 8.44 15.75 38.92
CA ASN A 91 9.30 16.28 39.93
C ASN A 91 9.02 15.50 41.24
N LEU A 92 9.76 14.41 41.46
CA LEU A 92 9.56 13.52 42.60
C LEU A 92 9.99 14.18 43.92
N SER A 93 11.00 15.04 43.83
CA SER A 93 11.44 15.93 44.90
C SER A 93 12.22 17.11 44.32
N ASP A 94 12.65 18.06 45.15
CA ASP A 94 13.49 19.19 44.72
C ASP A 94 14.83 18.74 44.11
N LYS A 95 15.22 17.50 44.37
CA LYS A 95 16.48 16.92 43.91
C LYS A 95 16.33 15.80 42.87
N LEU A 96 15.11 15.28 42.66
CA LEU A 96 14.87 14.12 41.83
C LEU A 96 13.75 14.38 40.85
N SER A 97 14.03 14.21 39.57
CA SER A 97 13.02 14.26 38.51
C SER A 97 13.10 13.02 37.58
N ALA A 98 11.96 12.64 37.05
CA ALA A 98 11.84 11.53 36.09
C ALA A 98 11.13 12.01 34.83
N LEU A 99 11.57 11.50 33.68
CA LEU A 99 10.94 11.71 32.38
C LEU A 99 10.62 10.34 31.76
N ILE A 100 9.41 10.17 31.32
CA ILE A 100 8.96 8.98 30.61
C ILE A 100 8.46 9.40 29.23
N LEU A 101 9.00 8.80 28.19
CA LEU A 101 8.60 9.00 26.80
C LEU A 101 8.14 7.65 26.23
N GLY A 102 6.95 7.63 25.67
CA GLY A 102 6.41 6.51 24.96
C GLY A 102 5.97 6.93 23.55
N SER A 103 6.31 6.16 22.56
CA SER A 103 5.76 6.32 21.22
C SER A 103 5.48 4.98 20.59
N GLY A 104 4.38 4.88 19.86
CA GLY A 104 4.01 3.69 19.13
C GLY A 104 3.40 4.08 17.79
N SER A 105 3.70 3.31 16.75
CA SER A 105 3.02 3.40 15.49
C SER A 105 2.74 2.02 14.93
N TYR A 106 1.59 1.88 14.31
CA TYR A 106 1.22 0.71 13.53
C TYR A 106 0.76 1.18 12.16
N ARG A 107 1.37 0.65 11.11
CA ARG A 107 1.04 0.95 9.72
C ARG A 107 0.66 -0.34 9.00
N LYS A 108 -0.52 -0.32 8.41
CA LYS A 108 -0.94 -1.30 7.42
C LYS A 108 -0.96 -0.64 6.04
N GLN A 109 -0.25 -1.23 5.10
CA GLN A 109 -0.16 -0.74 3.73
C GLN A 109 -0.42 -1.88 2.76
N VAL A 110 -1.32 -1.66 1.81
CA VAL A 110 -1.53 -2.53 0.65
C VAL A 110 -1.00 -1.81 -0.58
N ALA A 111 -0.27 -2.52 -1.42
CA ALA A 111 0.25 -2.00 -2.69
C ALA A 111 0.18 -3.09 -3.77
N PRO A 112 -0.10 -2.75 -5.04
CA PRO A 112 -0.06 -3.71 -6.12
C PRO A 112 1.38 -4.15 -6.40
N GLY A 113 1.55 -5.42 -6.81
CA GLY A 113 2.84 -5.97 -7.21
C GLY A 113 3.42 -7.01 -6.26
N THR A 114 4.67 -7.36 -6.50
CA THR A 114 5.43 -8.35 -5.72
C THR A 114 6.74 -7.75 -5.21
N LEU A 115 7.24 -8.24 -4.07
CA LEU A 115 8.44 -7.69 -3.42
C LEU A 115 9.76 -8.10 -4.11
N SER A 116 9.80 -9.19 -4.87
CA SER A 116 11.03 -9.69 -5.49
C SER A 116 10.79 -10.60 -6.68
N GLN A 117 11.73 -10.55 -7.64
CA GLN A 117 11.84 -11.56 -8.70
C GLN A 117 12.27 -12.90 -8.08
N GLN A 118 11.49 -13.94 -8.31
CA GLN A 118 11.87 -15.29 -7.95
C GLN A 118 12.40 -16.01 -9.21
N LEU A 119 13.69 -16.31 -9.20
CA LEU A 119 14.28 -17.21 -10.18
C LEU A 119 13.93 -18.64 -9.79
N ASP A 120 13.16 -19.35 -10.63
CA ASP A 120 13.04 -20.79 -10.52
C ASP A 120 14.29 -21.45 -11.07
N VAL A 121 15.22 -21.75 -10.16
CA VAL A 121 16.55 -22.32 -10.51
C VAL A 121 16.41 -23.75 -11.08
N VAL A 122 15.35 -24.45 -10.75
CA VAL A 122 15.12 -25.84 -11.18
C VAL A 122 14.71 -25.91 -12.65
N ASN A 123 13.84 -25.01 -13.07
CA ASN A 123 13.33 -24.97 -14.43
C ASN A 123 14.02 -23.92 -15.32
N GLY A 124 14.96 -23.16 -14.79
CA GLY A 124 15.64 -22.09 -15.49
C GLY A 124 14.71 -20.94 -15.92
N GLN A 125 13.55 -20.85 -15.29
CA GLN A 125 12.54 -19.83 -15.62
C GLN A 125 12.57 -18.71 -14.60
N VAL A 126 12.57 -17.49 -15.11
CA VAL A 126 12.26 -16.31 -14.29
C VAL A 126 10.75 -16.32 -14.05
N LYS A 127 10.34 -16.49 -12.81
CA LYS A 127 8.94 -16.27 -12.43
C LYS A 127 8.64 -14.79 -12.69
N ARG A 128 7.67 -14.53 -13.56
CA ARG A 128 7.38 -13.16 -14.00
C ARG A 128 7.01 -12.27 -12.84
N ASP A 129 7.83 -11.24 -12.64
CA ASP A 129 7.35 -10.01 -12.08
C ASP A 129 6.61 -9.25 -13.17
N PHE A 130 5.30 -9.28 -13.11
CA PHE A 130 4.57 -8.23 -13.76
C PHE A 130 4.80 -6.97 -12.94
N ASP A 131 5.44 -5.99 -13.53
CA ASP A 131 5.37 -4.63 -13.02
C ASP A 131 3.91 -4.18 -13.13
N ILE A 132 3.17 -4.39 -12.05
CA ILE A 132 1.77 -3.97 -11.94
C ILE A 132 1.78 -2.51 -11.54
N ASN A 133 2.22 -1.67 -12.46
CA ASN A 133 2.14 -0.23 -12.31
C ASN A 133 0.89 0.29 -13.05
N PRO A 134 -0.21 0.59 -12.34
CA PRO A 134 -1.45 1.03 -12.95
C PRO A 134 -1.29 2.29 -13.79
N TYR A 135 -0.40 3.20 -13.39
CA TYR A 135 -0.14 4.44 -14.13
C TYR A 135 0.52 4.17 -15.48
N SER A 136 1.59 3.39 -15.48
CA SER A 136 2.26 2.98 -16.71
C SER A 136 1.32 2.20 -17.62
N TYR A 137 0.48 1.34 -17.05
CA TYR A 137 -0.52 0.58 -17.80
C TYR A 137 -1.56 1.50 -18.46
N ALA A 138 -2.13 2.45 -17.71
CA ALA A 138 -3.13 3.38 -18.23
C ALA A 138 -2.59 4.26 -19.37
N LEU A 139 -1.32 4.67 -19.30
CA LEU A 139 -0.67 5.48 -20.33
C LEU A 139 -0.36 4.69 -21.60
N ASN A 140 0.06 3.43 -21.48
CA ASN A 140 0.63 2.67 -22.58
C ASN A 140 -0.35 1.66 -23.19
N THR A 141 -1.54 1.48 -22.60
CA THR A 141 -2.51 0.49 -23.10
C THR A 141 -3.50 1.14 -24.04
N SER A 142 -3.74 0.48 -25.17
CA SER A 142 -4.72 0.95 -26.15
C SER A 142 -6.12 1.03 -25.55
N ARG A 143 -6.85 2.09 -25.85
CA ARG A 143 -8.25 2.26 -25.47
C ARG A 143 -9.21 1.32 -26.19
N THR A 144 -8.75 0.63 -27.22
CA THR A 144 -9.54 -0.38 -27.93
C THR A 144 -9.60 -1.72 -27.19
N LEU A 145 -8.70 -1.94 -26.22
CA LEU A 145 -8.73 -3.11 -25.34
C LEU A 145 -9.77 -2.91 -24.23
N GLN A 146 -10.42 -4.00 -23.84
CA GLN A 146 -11.40 -4.05 -22.78
C GLN A 146 -10.87 -4.92 -21.64
N CYS A 147 -11.15 -4.54 -20.39
CA CYS A 147 -10.85 -5.39 -19.25
C CYS A 147 -12.03 -6.30 -18.87
N THR A 148 -13.26 -5.90 -19.24
CA THR A 148 -14.47 -6.67 -19.03
C THR A 148 -15.33 -6.65 -20.30
N ASP A 149 -16.10 -7.71 -20.53
CA ASP A 149 -17.12 -7.75 -21.58
C ASP A 149 -18.42 -7.02 -21.18
N GLU A 150 -19.41 -7.07 -22.03
CA GLU A 150 -20.74 -6.44 -21.81
C GLU A 150 -21.50 -7.04 -20.62
N ASN A 151 -21.14 -8.24 -20.18
CA ASN A 151 -21.71 -8.94 -19.05
C ASN A 151 -20.92 -8.73 -17.74
N GLY A 152 -19.83 -7.94 -17.79
CA GLY A 152 -18.94 -7.72 -16.66
C GLY A 152 -17.92 -8.83 -16.42
N LYS A 153 -17.82 -9.82 -17.31
CA LYS A 153 -16.82 -10.89 -17.22
C LYS A 153 -15.46 -10.37 -17.67
N GLU A 154 -14.41 -10.77 -16.96
CA GLU A 154 -13.03 -10.42 -17.29
C GLU A 154 -12.63 -10.90 -18.69
N VAL A 155 -12.02 -9.99 -19.44
CA VAL A 155 -11.48 -10.29 -20.78
C VAL A 155 -9.97 -10.35 -20.67
N TYR A 156 -9.43 -11.50 -21.05
CA TYR A 156 -7.99 -11.73 -21.05
C TYR A 156 -7.41 -11.54 -22.45
N TYR A 157 -6.18 -11.08 -22.49
CA TYR A 157 -5.39 -11.01 -23.72
C TYR A 157 -3.97 -11.48 -23.45
N THR A 158 -3.31 -12.00 -24.49
CA THR A 158 -1.95 -12.51 -24.32
C THR A 158 -0.94 -11.37 -24.19
N ARG A 159 -0.28 -11.29 -23.05
CA ARG A 159 0.84 -10.39 -22.78
C ARG A 159 2.05 -11.22 -22.34
N ASN A 160 3.18 -11.04 -23.05
CA ASN A 160 4.41 -11.77 -22.71
C ASN A 160 4.18 -13.29 -22.58
N TYR A 161 3.44 -13.89 -23.50
CA TYR A 161 3.12 -15.33 -23.59
C TYR A 161 2.19 -15.86 -22.47
N ALA A 162 1.52 -15.01 -21.71
CA ALA A 162 0.51 -15.42 -20.73
C ALA A 162 -0.77 -14.61 -20.88
N ASP A 163 -1.86 -15.21 -20.44
CA ASP A 163 -3.13 -14.50 -20.32
C ASP A 163 -3.02 -13.43 -19.24
N PHE A 164 -3.52 -12.25 -19.55
CA PHE A 164 -3.40 -11.07 -18.71
C PHE A 164 -4.70 -10.27 -18.68
N ASN A 165 -5.12 -9.91 -17.48
CA ASN A 165 -6.13 -8.89 -17.22
C ASN A 165 -5.66 -8.05 -16.05
N ILE A 166 -5.59 -6.73 -16.20
CA ILE A 166 -5.04 -5.85 -15.16
C ILE A 166 -5.86 -5.85 -13.88
N LEU A 167 -7.19 -5.99 -13.95
CA LEU A 167 -8.04 -6.03 -12.77
C LEU A 167 -7.78 -7.32 -11.99
N HIS A 168 -7.74 -8.45 -12.70
CA HIS A 168 -7.40 -9.73 -12.10
C HIS A 168 -6.03 -9.70 -11.39
N GLU A 169 -5.03 -9.08 -12.03
CA GLU A 169 -3.70 -8.95 -11.45
C GLU A 169 -3.71 -8.07 -10.19
N LEU A 170 -4.42 -6.95 -10.20
CA LEU A 170 -4.54 -6.07 -9.04
C LEU A 170 -5.24 -6.73 -7.85
N ASP A 171 -6.22 -7.60 -8.12
CA ASP A 171 -6.98 -8.29 -7.09
C ASP A 171 -6.22 -9.48 -6.49
N ASN A 172 -5.31 -10.10 -7.25
CA ASN A 172 -4.62 -11.31 -6.85
C ASN A 172 -3.12 -11.13 -6.54
N ASN A 173 -2.51 -10.05 -7.03
CA ASN A 173 -1.08 -9.78 -6.86
C ASN A 173 -0.87 -8.46 -6.12
N TYR A 174 -0.84 -8.52 -4.80
CA TYR A 174 -0.61 -7.37 -3.93
C TYR A 174 0.33 -7.71 -2.77
N ILE A 175 0.93 -6.67 -2.23
CA ILE A 175 1.78 -6.72 -1.04
C ILE A 175 0.99 -6.17 0.13
N ASP A 176 0.87 -6.92 1.21
CA ASP A 176 0.33 -6.47 2.49
C ASP A 176 1.48 -6.29 3.48
N LEU A 177 1.79 -5.04 3.78
CA LEU A 177 2.85 -4.65 4.69
C LEU A 177 2.26 -4.21 6.01
N ASN A 178 2.64 -4.90 7.08
CA ASN A 178 2.27 -4.57 8.44
C ASN A 178 3.54 -4.21 9.21
N VAL A 179 3.65 -2.96 9.64
CA VAL A 179 4.82 -2.46 10.36
C VAL A 179 4.39 -1.91 11.71
N ALA A 180 4.99 -2.42 12.77
CA ALA A 180 4.78 -1.93 14.13
C ALA A 180 6.09 -1.43 14.72
N ASP A 181 6.08 -0.19 15.22
CA ASP A 181 7.18 0.43 15.93
C ASP A 181 6.71 0.84 17.33
N LEU A 182 7.46 0.42 18.34
CA LEU A 182 7.23 0.79 19.74
C LEU A 182 8.54 1.28 20.35
N LYS A 183 8.49 2.40 21.03
CA LYS A 183 9.63 2.94 21.77
C LYS A 183 9.19 3.41 23.15
N PHE A 184 9.90 2.95 24.16
CA PHE A 184 9.80 3.46 25.53
C PHE A 184 11.17 3.94 25.99
N GLN A 185 11.18 5.09 26.63
CA GLN A 185 12.39 5.70 27.19
C GLN A 185 12.09 6.28 28.56
N GLY A 186 12.92 5.98 29.52
CA GLY A 186 12.90 6.56 30.85
C GLY A 186 14.21 7.27 31.13
N GLU A 187 14.14 8.45 31.73
CA GLU A 187 15.29 9.21 32.22
C GLU A 187 15.05 9.60 33.67
N LEU A 188 16.05 9.40 34.51
CA LEU A 188 16.07 9.83 35.91
C LEU A 188 17.18 10.84 36.08
N LYS A 189 16.88 11.99 36.67
CA LYS A 189 17.86 13.04 36.98
C LYS A 189 17.90 13.28 38.51
N TRP A 190 19.08 13.21 39.06
CA TRP A 190 19.31 13.42 40.49
C TRP A 190 20.32 14.54 40.71
N ARG A 191 19.91 15.53 41.51
CA ARG A 191 20.72 16.70 41.89
C ARG A 191 20.98 16.67 43.38
N PRO A 192 21.96 15.86 43.87
CA PRO A 192 22.22 15.69 45.31
C PRO A 192 22.68 16.97 45.98
N VAL A 193 23.53 17.75 45.30
CA VAL A 193 24.09 19.01 45.80
C VAL A 193 24.12 20.06 44.70
N LYS A 194 24.22 21.34 45.06
CA LYS A 194 24.28 22.43 44.08
C LYS A 194 25.51 22.29 43.18
N GLY A 195 25.29 22.29 41.88
CA GLY A 195 26.35 22.16 40.87
C GLY A 195 26.63 20.72 40.40
N LEU A 196 25.99 19.70 41.01
CA LEU A 196 26.13 18.29 40.56
C LEU A 196 24.78 17.74 40.10
N GLU A 197 24.73 17.27 38.85
CA GLU A 197 23.59 16.53 38.27
C GLU A 197 24.08 15.17 37.78
N LEU A 198 23.39 14.13 38.21
CA LEU A 198 23.58 12.77 37.73
C LEU A 198 22.31 12.37 36.94
N SER A 199 22.47 11.84 35.74
CA SER A 199 21.34 11.35 34.94
C SER A 199 21.58 9.92 34.46
N GLY A 200 20.53 9.12 34.51
CA GLY A 200 20.48 7.79 33.94
C GLY A 200 19.33 7.70 32.92
N LEU A 201 19.61 7.14 31.74
CA LEU A 201 18.66 6.96 30.67
C LEU A 201 18.61 5.50 30.25
N ALA A 202 17.41 4.95 30.11
CA ALA A 202 17.16 3.64 29.54
C ALA A 202 16.10 3.75 28.43
N ALA A 203 16.29 3.02 27.34
CA ALA A 203 15.34 2.99 26.24
C ALA A 203 15.20 1.57 25.68
N ILE A 204 13.97 1.21 25.30
CA ILE A 204 13.64 -0.03 24.63
C ILE A 204 12.95 0.36 23.31
N LYS A 205 13.38 -0.25 22.22
CA LYS A 205 12.74 -0.14 20.91
C LYS A 205 12.40 -1.54 20.38
N TYR A 206 11.18 -1.69 19.89
CA TYR A 206 10.72 -2.84 19.12
C TYR A 206 10.27 -2.36 17.76
N SER A 207 10.67 -3.05 16.70
CA SER A 207 10.29 -2.75 15.31
C SER A 207 10.16 -4.06 14.55
N THR A 208 9.08 -4.21 13.74
CA THR A 208 8.85 -5.37 12.86
C THR A 208 8.84 -4.93 11.41
#